data_d48ab6b63e0b866a366dd1c8844d93e8
#
_entry.id   d48ab6b63e0b866a366dd1c8844d93e8
#
_cell.length_a   1.000
_cell.length_b   1.000
_cell.length_c   1.000
_cell.angle_alpha   90.00
_cell.angle_beta   90.00
_cell.angle_gamma   90.00
#
_symmetry.space_group_name_H-M   'P 1'
#
loop_
_entity.id
_entity.type
_entity.pdbx_description
1 polymer ?
#
loop_
_entity_poly.entity_id
_entity_poly.type
_entity_poly.pdbx_seq_one_letter_code
_entity_poly.pdbx_strand_id
1 'polypeptide(L)'
;MREASKKSLLFIQLMLLLSLSAPPHYAAAKVTAIFVFGDSTVDAGNNNQIPTMLRSNFKPYGRDFAGQKPTGRFSNGRIATDFYSEAFGLRPFVPAYLDPEYGIKDFAVGVCFASAGSGLDVATSDVLVSHLDPLFGNQRSLGSIYIWKFCLSNLPGHNLGSDYKSPCESAQSIGD
;
A
#
# COMPACT_ATOMS: atom_id res chain seq x y z
N MET A 1 19.38 -34.42 -56.94
CA MET A 1 19.71 -34.33 -55.50
C MET A 1 20.11 -32.90 -55.02
N ARG A 2 20.89 -32.12 -55.81
CA ARG A 2 21.30 -30.75 -55.42
C ARG A 2 20.18 -29.70 -55.35
N GLU A 3 19.11 -29.80 -56.13
CA GLU A 3 17.99 -28.85 -56.10
C GLU A 3 17.06 -29.00 -54.92
N ALA A 4 16.79 -30.25 -54.47
CA ALA A 4 15.99 -30.52 -53.29
C ALA A 4 16.65 -30.00 -52.02
N SER A 5 17.98 -30.08 -51.92
CA SER A 5 18.76 -29.55 -50.81
C SER A 5 18.69 -28.01 -50.73
N LYS A 6 18.70 -27.33 -51.83
CA LYS A 6 18.58 -25.83 -51.87
C LYS A 6 17.19 -25.36 -51.45
N LYS A 7 16.12 -26.07 -51.84
CA LYS A 7 14.74 -25.74 -51.45
C LYS A 7 14.52 -25.94 -49.97
N SER A 8 15.08 -27.03 -49.39
CA SER A 8 15.04 -27.27 -47.97
C SER A 8 15.78 -26.20 -47.16
N LEU A 9 16.95 -25.77 -47.63
CA LEU A 9 17.74 -24.74 -47.00
C LEU A 9 17.01 -23.40 -47.00
N LEU A 10 16.41 -23.01 -48.11
CA LEU A 10 15.59 -21.79 -48.24
C LEU A 10 14.35 -21.82 -47.32
N PHE A 11 13.70 -22.97 -47.18
CA PHE A 11 12.56 -23.14 -46.32
C PHE A 11 12.95 -22.99 -44.84
N ILE A 12 14.06 -23.59 -44.43
CA ILE A 12 14.60 -23.44 -43.05
C ILE A 12 14.97 -21.97 -42.77
N GLN A 13 15.61 -21.28 -43.72
CA GLN A 13 15.99 -19.87 -43.61
C GLN A 13 14.75 -18.99 -43.51
N LEU A 14 13.71 -19.25 -44.29
CA LEU A 14 12.44 -18.53 -44.21
C LEU A 14 11.73 -18.75 -42.85
N MET A 15 11.69 -19.97 -42.34
CA MET A 15 11.12 -20.28 -41.02
C MET A 15 11.90 -19.58 -39.89
N LEU A 16 13.24 -19.55 -40.02
CA LEU A 16 14.08 -18.85 -39.03
C LEU A 16 13.80 -17.33 -39.04
N LEU A 17 13.69 -16.74 -40.24
CA LEU A 17 13.34 -15.32 -40.38
C LEU A 17 11.94 -15.00 -39.85
N LEU A 18 10.95 -15.85 -40.09
CA LEU A 18 9.61 -15.72 -39.55
C LEU A 18 9.58 -15.83 -38.01
N SER A 19 10.37 -16.72 -37.43
CA SER A 19 10.46 -16.86 -35.98
C SER A 19 11.15 -15.67 -35.29
N LEU A 20 12.13 -15.04 -35.97
CA LEU A 20 12.77 -13.81 -35.48
C LEU A 20 11.90 -12.55 -35.63
N SER A 21 10.95 -12.55 -36.57
CA SER A 21 10.04 -11.43 -36.80
C SER A 21 8.78 -11.47 -35.94
N ALA A 22 8.54 -12.54 -35.18
CA ALA A 22 7.46 -12.60 -34.24
C ALA A 22 7.70 -11.56 -33.12
N PRO A 23 6.79 -10.60 -32.91
CA PRO A 23 6.96 -9.66 -31.80
C PRO A 23 7.03 -10.44 -30.50
N PRO A 24 7.94 -10.09 -29.60
CA PRO A 24 7.98 -10.73 -28.28
C PRO A 24 6.62 -10.54 -27.64
N HIS A 25 5.93 -11.63 -27.33
CA HIS A 25 4.71 -11.60 -26.55
C HIS A 25 5.10 -11.27 -25.10
N TYR A 26 5.25 -9.97 -24.83
CA TYR A 26 5.30 -9.52 -23.45
C TYR A 26 3.92 -9.76 -22.85
N ALA A 27 3.81 -10.74 -22.00
CA ALA A 27 2.65 -10.85 -21.12
C ALA A 27 2.70 -9.62 -20.22
N ALA A 28 1.93 -8.60 -20.55
CA ALA A 28 1.78 -7.43 -19.69
C ALA A 28 1.16 -7.92 -18.38
N ALA A 29 1.99 -7.97 -17.33
CA ALA A 29 1.50 -8.33 -16.00
C ALA A 29 0.46 -7.28 -15.58
N LYS A 30 -0.80 -7.71 -15.42
CA LYS A 30 -1.88 -6.85 -14.96
C LYS A 30 -1.73 -6.66 -13.45
N VAL A 31 -1.55 -5.43 -13.01
CA VAL A 31 -1.62 -5.10 -11.57
C VAL A 31 -3.07 -5.30 -11.12
N THR A 32 -3.26 -6.14 -10.10
CA THR A 32 -4.60 -6.48 -9.59
C THR A 32 -4.92 -5.80 -8.27
N ALA A 33 -3.90 -5.39 -7.51
CA ALA A 33 -4.05 -4.67 -6.26
C ALA A 33 -2.82 -3.81 -5.95
N ILE A 34 -2.98 -2.80 -5.12
CA ILE A 34 -1.92 -1.94 -4.60
C ILE A 34 -1.92 -1.96 -3.07
N PHE A 35 -0.77 -2.25 -2.47
CA PHE A 35 -0.58 -2.20 -1.03
C PHE A 35 0.40 -1.06 -0.71
N VAL A 36 -0.05 -0.14 0.14
CA VAL A 36 0.70 1.08 0.45
C VAL A 36 1.20 1.03 1.88
N PHE A 37 2.51 1.22 2.06
CA PHE A 37 3.19 1.35 3.34
C PHE A 37 4.01 2.63 3.33
N GLY A 38 4.12 3.30 4.47
CA GLY A 38 4.90 4.52 4.59
C GLY A 38 4.39 5.43 5.71
N ASP A 39 4.75 6.68 5.61
CA ASP A 39 4.48 7.73 6.56
C ASP A 39 3.34 8.68 6.10
N SER A 40 3.37 9.93 6.56
CA SER A 40 2.39 10.96 6.20
C SER A 40 2.30 11.22 4.69
N THR A 41 3.36 10.96 3.93
CA THR A 41 3.40 11.25 2.49
C THR A 41 2.43 10.39 1.69
N VAL A 42 2.08 9.22 2.21
CA VAL A 42 1.18 8.26 1.57
C VAL A 42 0.06 7.76 2.49
N ASP A 43 -0.13 8.37 3.68
CA ASP A 43 -1.25 8.06 4.57
C ASP A 43 -2.58 8.48 3.92
N ALA A 44 -3.45 7.50 3.71
CA ALA A 44 -4.78 7.69 3.12
C ALA A 44 -5.86 8.11 4.13
N GLY A 45 -5.50 8.28 5.42
CA GLY A 45 -6.41 8.67 6.48
C GLY A 45 -6.40 7.76 7.72
N ASN A 46 -5.43 6.83 7.82
CA ASN A 46 -5.32 5.94 8.97
C ASN A 46 -5.17 6.72 10.29
N ASN A 47 -4.42 7.83 10.27
CA ASN A 47 -4.22 8.65 11.46
C ASN A 47 -5.49 9.34 11.98
N ASN A 48 -6.56 9.42 11.19
CA ASN A 48 -7.85 9.90 11.67
C ASN A 48 -8.50 8.94 12.68
N GLN A 49 -8.17 7.66 12.60
CA GLN A 49 -8.79 6.56 13.35
C GLN A 49 -8.01 6.17 14.62
N ILE A 50 -6.84 6.76 14.84
CA ILE A 50 -6.00 6.48 16.01
C ILE A 50 -5.88 7.73 16.90
N PRO A 51 -5.62 7.59 18.21
CA PRO A 51 -5.38 8.71 19.11
C PRO A 51 -3.99 9.28 18.84
N THR A 52 -3.91 10.33 18.01
CA THR A 52 -2.68 11.03 17.65
C THR A 52 -2.96 12.50 17.34
N MET A 53 -1.96 13.34 17.55
CA MET A 53 -1.96 14.75 17.12
C MET A 53 -1.63 14.88 15.63
N LEU A 54 -0.99 13.87 15.03
CA LEU A 54 -0.60 13.86 13.61
C LEU A 54 -1.80 13.52 12.73
N ARG A 55 -2.69 14.47 12.53
CA ARG A 55 -3.89 14.33 11.70
C ARG A 55 -3.93 15.40 10.63
N SER A 56 -4.58 15.08 9.52
CA SER A 56 -4.86 15.98 8.41
C SER A 56 -6.36 16.04 8.07
N ASN A 57 -7.19 16.04 9.11
CA ASN A 57 -8.65 16.08 9.01
C ASN A 57 -9.25 17.49 9.19
N PHE A 58 -8.46 18.53 8.93
CA PHE A 58 -8.82 19.95 9.06
C PHE A 58 -8.35 20.76 7.85
N LYS A 59 -8.93 21.93 7.65
CA LYS A 59 -8.50 22.86 6.58
C LYS A 59 -7.06 23.33 6.82
N PRO A 60 -6.23 23.48 5.78
CA PRO A 60 -6.57 23.51 4.33
C PRO A 60 -6.48 22.15 3.62
N TYR A 61 -6.25 21.04 4.35
CA TYR A 61 -6.22 19.71 3.72
C TYR A 61 -7.53 19.41 2.99
N GLY A 62 -7.44 18.66 1.89
CA GLY A 62 -8.61 18.21 1.14
C GLY A 62 -9.35 19.29 0.34
N ARG A 63 -8.81 20.48 0.20
CA ARG A 63 -9.47 21.63 -0.50
C ARG A 63 -9.75 21.34 -1.99
N ASP A 64 -8.98 20.43 -2.61
CA ASP A 64 -9.10 20.10 -4.03
C ASP A 64 -10.04 18.89 -4.27
N PHE A 65 -10.56 18.28 -3.19
CA PHE A 65 -11.63 17.27 -3.29
C PHE A 65 -13.00 17.89 -3.53
N ALA A 66 -13.89 17.11 -4.12
CA ALA A 66 -15.31 17.47 -4.22
C ALA A 66 -15.87 17.73 -2.80
N GLY A 67 -16.44 18.92 -2.61
CA GLY A 67 -16.95 19.35 -1.31
C GLY A 67 -15.88 19.90 -0.35
N GLN A 68 -14.62 20.00 -0.76
CA GLN A 68 -13.51 20.60 0.00
C GLN A 68 -13.36 20.02 1.42
N LYS A 69 -13.59 18.71 1.54
CA LYS A 69 -13.52 17.99 2.82
C LYS A 69 -12.17 17.30 2.98
N PRO A 70 -11.50 17.47 4.12
CA PRO A 70 -10.28 16.74 4.42
C PRO A 70 -10.60 15.25 4.63
N THR A 71 -9.76 14.39 4.07
CA THR A 71 -9.92 12.92 4.09
C THR A 71 -8.92 12.24 5.02
N GLY A 72 -8.03 12.99 5.64
CA GLY A 72 -6.90 12.45 6.40
C GLY A 72 -5.63 12.25 5.56
N ARG A 73 -5.68 12.52 4.25
CA ARG A 73 -4.47 12.64 3.42
C ARG A 73 -3.76 13.93 3.74
N PHE A 74 -2.45 13.87 3.97
CA PHE A 74 -1.61 15.07 4.21
C PHE A 74 -1.36 15.84 2.92
N SER A 75 -2.43 16.19 2.24
CA SER A 75 -2.44 16.82 0.92
C SER A 75 -3.69 17.70 0.75
N ASN A 76 -3.63 18.61 -0.20
CA ASN A 76 -4.79 19.35 -0.66
C ASN A 76 -5.86 18.47 -1.32
N GLY A 77 -5.43 17.31 -1.86
CA GLY A 77 -6.27 16.39 -2.59
C GLY A 77 -5.69 14.97 -2.60
N ARG A 78 -5.63 14.37 -3.77
CA ARG A 78 -5.09 13.02 -3.97
C ARG A 78 -3.59 12.98 -3.70
N ILE A 79 -3.13 11.86 -3.20
CA ILE A 79 -1.71 11.54 -2.99
C ILE A 79 -1.18 10.65 -4.11
N ALA A 80 0.13 10.50 -4.22
CA ALA A 80 0.77 9.78 -5.33
C ALA A 80 0.21 8.36 -5.54
N THR A 81 -0.09 7.65 -4.45
CA THR A 81 -0.63 6.30 -4.48
C THR A 81 -2.03 6.20 -5.09
N ASP A 82 -2.86 7.24 -4.94
CA ASP A 82 -4.17 7.32 -5.60
C ASP A 82 -4.00 7.41 -7.13
N PHE A 83 -3.03 8.20 -7.60
CA PHE A 83 -2.74 8.31 -9.04
C PHE A 83 -2.16 7.02 -9.62
N TYR A 84 -1.29 6.32 -8.87
CA TYR A 84 -0.79 5.01 -9.29
C TYR A 84 -1.92 3.98 -9.37
N SER A 85 -2.82 3.96 -8.38
CA SER A 85 -3.97 3.07 -8.38
C SER A 85 -4.84 3.28 -9.63
N GLU A 86 -5.15 4.53 -9.95
CA GLU A 86 -5.92 4.87 -11.15
C GLU A 86 -5.17 4.52 -12.44
N ALA A 87 -3.86 4.80 -12.53
CA ALA A 87 -3.05 4.49 -13.69
C ALA A 87 -2.97 2.97 -13.97
N PHE A 88 -3.06 2.14 -12.94
CA PHE A 88 -3.15 0.68 -13.07
C PHE A 88 -4.58 0.19 -13.39
N GLY A 89 -5.53 1.09 -13.55
CA GLY A 89 -6.94 0.75 -13.81
C GLY A 89 -7.67 0.21 -12.59
N LEU A 90 -7.18 0.53 -11.39
CA LEU A 90 -7.81 0.23 -10.12
C LEU A 90 -8.71 1.40 -9.66
N ARG A 91 -9.03 1.47 -8.36
CA ARG A 91 -9.82 2.58 -7.81
C ARG A 91 -9.04 3.91 -7.87
N PRO A 92 -9.74 5.05 -8.06
CA PRO A 92 -9.09 6.37 -8.08
C PRO A 92 -8.59 6.81 -6.69
N PHE A 93 -8.96 6.10 -5.63
CA PHE A 93 -8.55 6.33 -4.25
C PHE A 93 -8.19 5.02 -3.57
N VAL A 94 -7.05 4.98 -2.92
CA VAL A 94 -6.66 3.83 -2.10
C VAL A 94 -7.30 4.00 -0.71
N PRO A 95 -8.12 3.05 -0.24
CA PRO A 95 -8.77 3.14 1.06
C PRO A 95 -7.75 3.01 2.20
N ALA A 96 -7.96 3.75 3.28
CA ALA A 96 -7.23 3.58 4.53
C ALA A 96 -7.68 2.30 5.23
N TYR A 97 -6.76 1.51 5.75
CA TYR A 97 -7.06 0.23 6.40
C TYR A 97 -7.95 0.37 7.65
N LEU A 98 -7.73 1.44 8.42
CA LEU A 98 -8.46 1.69 9.68
C LEU A 98 -9.78 2.41 9.47
N ASP A 99 -10.11 2.84 8.25
CA ASP A 99 -11.36 3.54 7.99
C ASP A 99 -12.56 2.58 8.02
N PRO A 100 -13.50 2.77 8.95
CA PRO A 100 -14.63 1.86 9.14
C PRO A 100 -15.63 1.84 7.98
N GLU A 101 -15.53 2.81 7.06
CA GLU A 101 -16.38 2.83 5.86
C GLU A 101 -15.98 1.76 4.84
N TYR A 102 -14.76 1.21 4.94
CA TYR A 102 -14.24 0.19 4.03
C TYR A 102 -14.18 -1.18 4.67
N GLY A 103 -14.39 -2.21 3.86
CA GLY A 103 -14.34 -3.59 4.29
C GLY A 103 -13.42 -4.45 3.41
N ILE A 104 -13.36 -5.74 3.71
CA ILE A 104 -12.50 -6.70 3.01
C ILE A 104 -12.67 -6.70 1.49
N LYS A 105 -13.90 -6.47 1.00
CA LYS A 105 -14.18 -6.39 -0.44
C LYS A 105 -13.55 -5.15 -1.09
N ASP A 106 -13.44 -4.08 -0.33
CA ASP A 106 -12.83 -2.84 -0.79
C ASP A 106 -11.31 -2.97 -0.84
N PHE A 107 -10.73 -3.71 0.10
CA PHE A 107 -9.29 -3.98 0.18
C PHE A 107 -8.80 -4.97 -0.86
N ALA A 108 -9.69 -5.71 -1.53
CA ALA A 108 -9.31 -6.70 -2.54
C ALA A 108 -8.53 -6.12 -3.74
N VAL A 109 -8.71 -4.84 -4.04
CA VAL A 109 -8.03 -4.15 -5.14
C VAL A 109 -6.98 -3.14 -4.66
N GLY A 110 -6.86 -2.96 -3.34
CA GLY A 110 -5.83 -2.10 -2.77
C GLY A 110 -6.18 -1.57 -1.40
N VAL A 111 -5.15 -1.35 -0.57
CA VAL A 111 -5.30 -0.83 0.78
C VAL A 111 -4.05 -0.07 1.22
N CYS A 112 -4.24 0.99 1.99
CA CYS A 112 -3.19 1.80 2.57
C CYS A 112 -3.02 1.47 4.06
N PHE A 113 -1.83 1.00 4.42
CA PHE A 113 -1.38 0.76 5.79
C PHE A 113 -0.44 1.85 6.31
N ALA A 114 -0.16 2.87 5.50
CA ALA A 114 0.71 3.97 5.89
C ALA A 114 0.10 4.78 7.04
N SER A 115 0.94 5.32 7.89
CA SER A 115 0.54 6.10 9.06
C SER A 115 1.51 7.26 9.27
N ALA A 116 0.99 8.47 9.42
CA ALA A 116 1.80 9.65 9.67
C ALA A 116 2.59 9.52 10.98
N GLY A 117 3.85 9.94 10.96
CA GLY A 117 4.77 9.81 12.09
C GLY A 117 5.46 8.46 12.20
N SER A 118 5.22 7.56 11.25
CA SER A 118 5.93 6.28 11.23
C SER A 118 7.33 6.41 10.62
N GLY A 119 8.24 5.57 11.09
CA GLY A 119 9.59 5.42 10.55
C GLY A 119 10.04 3.98 10.61
N LEU A 120 10.99 3.61 9.75
CA LEU A 120 11.61 2.28 9.76
C LEU A 120 12.59 2.11 10.93
N ASP A 121 13.15 3.21 11.41
CA ASP A 121 14.01 3.27 12.58
C ASP A 121 13.25 3.86 13.77
N VAL A 122 13.44 3.25 14.96
CA VAL A 122 12.84 3.71 16.21
C VAL A 122 13.24 5.16 16.50
N ALA A 123 14.50 5.53 16.25
CA ALA A 123 14.98 6.90 16.47
C ALA A 123 14.23 7.92 15.57
N THR A 124 13.88 7.56 14.34
CA THR A 124 13.13 8.43 13.43
C THR A 124 11.69 8.60 13.87
N SER A 125 11.05 7.54 14.35
CA SER A 125 9.67 7.61 14.84
C SER A 125 9.56 8.31 16.19
N ASP A 126 10.53 8.13 17.10
CA ASP A 126 10.54 8.74 18.42
C ASP A 126 10.72 10.28 18.37
N VAL A 127 11.46 10.81 17.39
CA VAL A 127 11.66 12.26 17.23
C VAL A 127 10.33 13.00 17.01
N LEU A 128 9.42 12.42 16.25
CA LEU A 128 8.13 13.07 15.98
C LEU A 128 7.14 12.89 17.13
N VAL A 129 7.19 11.77 17.84
CA VAL A 129 6.25 11.47 18.92
C VAL A 129 6.68 12.14 20.24
N SER A 130 7.95 12.12 20.58
CA SER A 130 8.45 12.67 21.85
C SER A 130 8.39 14.20 21.94
N HIS A 131 8.46 14.91 20.81
CA HIS A 131 8.41 16.38 20.80
C HIS A 131 7.00 16.96 20.73
N LEU A 132 6.03 16.19 20.26
CA LEU A 132 4.67 16.67 20.04
C LEU A 132 3.68 16.23 21.11
N ASP A 133 4.03 15.28 21.97
CA ASP A 133 3.06 14.72 22.90
C ASP A 133 3.62 14.25 24.25
N PRO A 134 3.91 15.19 25.19
CA PRO A 134 4.27 14.82 26.56
C PRO A 134 3.11 14.19 27.34
N LEU A 135 1.86 14.28 26.87
CA LEU A 135 0.68 13.73 27.54
C LEU A 135 0.39 12.26 27.16
N PHE A 136 0.89 11.80 26.02
CA PHE A 136 0.70 10.44 25.52
C PHE A 136 1.98 9.60 25.62
N GLY A 137 2.84 9.89 26.54
CA GLY A 137 4.23 9.45 26.75
C GLY A 137 4.54 7.94 26.71
N ASN A 138 3.65 7.10 26.21
CA ASN A 138 3.90 5.66 26.01
C ASN A 138 3.28 5.06 24.73
N GLN A 139 2.65 5.84 23.90
CA GLN A 139 2.19 5.36 22.61
C GLN A 139 3.26 5.58 21.52
N ARG A 140 4.42 4.95 21.73
CA ARG A 140 5.43 4.78 20.70
C ARG A 140 4.75 4.30 19.42
N SER A 141 4.95 4.99 18.34
CA SER A 141 4.80 4.60 16.92
C SER A 141 4.20 3.18 16.62
N LEU A 142 3.20 2.81 17.39
CA LEU A 142 2.62 1.48 17.33
C LEU A 142 1.86 1.27 16.01
N GLY A 143 1.33 2.34 15.42
CA GLY A 143 0.51 2.24 14.21
C GLY A 143 1.22 1.52 13.08
N SER A 144 2.43 1.96 12.69
CA SER A 144 3.15 1.34 11.57
C SER A 144 3.68 -0.05 11.87
N ILE A 145 4.25 -0.25 13.07
CA ILE A 145 4.80 -1.57 13.45
C ILE A 145 3.68 -2.59 13.65
N TYR A 146 2.54 -2.17 14.23
CA TYR A 146 1.39 -3.07 14.39
C TYR A 146 0.70 -3.37 13.07
N ILE A 147 0.51 -2.39 12.21
CA ILE A 147 -0.06 -2.59 10.87
C ILE A 147 0.87 -3.50 10.06
N TRP A 148 2.19 -3.31 10.13
CA TRP A 148 3.18 -4.16 9.47
C TRP A 148 3.15 -5.61 9.99
N LYS A 149 3.16 -5.79 11.31
CA LYS A 149 3.07 -7.12 11.95
C LYS A 149 1.73 -7.79 11.63
N PHE A 150 0.63 -7.06 11.69
CA PHE A 150 -0.70 -7.59 11.36
C PHE A 150 -0.78 -8.00 9.89
N CYS A 151 -0.23 -7.21 8.97
CA CYS A 151 -0.20 -7.55 7.55
C CYS A 151 0.61 -8.82 7.29
N LEU A 152 1.80 -8.94 7.90
CA LEU A 152 2.64 -10.14 7.76
C LEU A 152 2.00 -11.38 8.37
N SER A 153 1.26 -11.25 9.48
CA SER A 153 0.60 -12.39 10.14
C SER A 153 -0.60 -12.92 9.38
N ASN A 154 -1.23 -12.10 8.54
CA ASN A 154 -2.41 -12.49 7.75
C ASN A 154 -2.11 -12.79 6.28
N LEU A 155 -0.84 -12.76 5.85
CA LEU A 155 -0.46 -13.23 4.53
C LEU A 155 -0.58 -14.77 4.46
N PRO A 156 -1.23 -15.33 3.44
CA PRO A 156 -1.32 -16.78 3.26
C PRO A 156 0.08 -17.39 3.16
N GLY A 157 0.45 -18.25 4.12
CA GLY A 157 1.73 -18.95 4.14
C GLY A 157 2.73 -18.51 5.21
N HIS A 158 2.48 -17.45 5.98
CA HIS A 158 3.29 -17.07 7.13
C HIS A 158 2.66 -17.53 8.46
N ASN A 159 3.25 -18.56 9.04
CA ASN A 159 2.97 -19.00 10.41
C ASN A 159 3.87 -18.21 11.37
N LEU A 160 3.38 -17.11 11.91
CA LEU A 160 4.01 -16.48 13.07
C LEU A 160 3.64 -17.32 14.29
N GLY A 161 4.68 -17.82 15.01
CA GLY A 161 4.52 -18.76 16.13
C GLY A 161 3.51 -18.34 17.18
N SER A 162 3.14 -19.30 18.03
CA SER A 162 2.07 -19.29 19.04
C SER A 162 2.07 -18.15 20.08
N ASP A 163 3.03 -17.24 20.04
CA ASP A 163 3.20 -16.16 21.03
C ASP A 163 2.63 -14.79 20.56
N TYR A 164 1.96 -14.77 19.40
CA TYR A 164 1.35 -13.55 18.87
C TYR A 164 -0.06 -13.35 19.47
N LYS A 165 -0.17 -12.42 20.43
CA LYS A 165 -1.48 -11.90 20.88
C LYS A 165 -1.94 -10.80 19.93
N SER A 166 -3.18 -10.88 19.47
CA SER A 166 -3.76 -9.85 18.60
C SER A 166 -3.83 -8.49 19.32
N PRO A 167 -3.70 -7.37 18.62
CA PRO A 167 -3.81 -6.04 19.23
C PRO A 167 -5.17 -5.79 19.90
N CYS A 168 -6.22 -6.49 19.51
CA CYS A 168 -7.53 -6.41 20.14
C CYS A 168 -7.54 -7.04 21.55
N GLU A 169 -6.74 -8.08 21.80
CA GLU A 169 -6.66 -8.73 23.11
C GLU A 169 -5.82 -7.95 24.11
N SER A 170 -4.79 -7.21 23.64
CA SER A 170 -3.96 -6.38 24.50
C SER A 170 -4.62 -5.05 24.90
N ALA A 171 -5.58 -4.55 24.13
CA ALA A 171 -6.33 -3.35 24.47
C ALA A 171 -7.38 -3.59 25.58
N GLN A 172 -7.88 -4.81 25.75
CA GLN A 172 -8.84 -5.17 26.80
C GLN A 172 -8.20 -5.39 28.17
N SER A 173 -6.89 -5.63 28.26
CA SER A 173 -6.20 -5.90 29.53
C SER A 173 -5.64 -4.64 30.24
N ILE A 174 -5.87 -3.43 29.70
CA ILE A 174 -5.42 -2.15 30.28
C ILE A 174 -6.58 -1.38 30.94
N GLY A 175 -7.78 -1.96 30.96
CA GLY A 175 -9.00 -1.35 31.46
C GLY A 175 -9.55 -1.94 32.79
N ASP A 176 -8.77 -2.74 33.51
CA ASP A 176 -9.10 -3.26 34.86
C ASP A 176 -8.09 -2.78 35.90
#